data_fb6191b7a870619cc19c3663f597aec1
#
_entry.id   fb6191b7a870619cc19c3663f597aec1
#
_cell.length_a   1.000
_cell.length_b   1.000
_cell.length_c   1.000
_cell.angle_alpha   90.00
_cell.angle_beta   90.00
_cell.angle_gamma   90.00
#
_symmetry.space_group_name_H-M   'P 1'
#
loop_
_entity.id
_entity.type
_entity.pdbx_description
1 polymer ?
#
loop_
_entity_poly.entity_id
_entity_poly.type
_entity_poly.pdbx_seq_one_letter_code
_entity_poly.pdbx_strand_id
1 'polypeptide(L)'
;MKKVFFIMVTAAVCLQCADDQKPNSKFGGVQVGAITYSFRQMPDKSLEGILNYTVQAGLSSVELMGGAVEEFAGIPEDRDEQREWRKTASMDKFKQIKKMFNKKGVNIHILKLGDSRWSDEEIDYAFMVCKTLGAKGITLEVGEEAAKRMAPFADKHKMYVIMHNHGQPGEPDFSFDKLLAYGPRLMLNFDVGHYYAATGKNPCDVIKRLNKRIYSLHLKDRTWVGDYRNSDNLPFGEGETPLVEILQLVQKEKYPLYCDIELEYKIPGGSDAVKETAKCVEYCRMALEK
;
A
#
# COMPACT_ATOMS: atom_id res chain seq x y z
N MET A 1 -61.69 -43.28 -3.23
CA MET A 1 -60.95 -42.30 -4.05
C MET A 1 -60.36 -41.25 -3.13
N LYS A 2 -59.08 -41.35 -2.81
CA LYS A 2 -58.34 -40.35 -1.94
C LYS A 2 -57.74 -39.28 -2.85
N LYS A 3 -58.18 -38.03 -2.67
CA LYS A 3 -57.61 -36.86 -3.36
C LYS A 3 -56.34 -36.46 -2.63
N VAL A 4 -55.19 -36.53 -3.36
CA VAL A 4 -53.92 -36.04 -2.89
C VAL A 4 -53.81 -34.56 -3.32
N PHE A 5 -53.75 -33.67 -2.35
CA PHE A 5 -53.49 -32.25 -2.57
C PHE A 5 -51.98 -32.04 -2.66
N PHE A 6 -51.49 -31.63 -3.81
CA PHE A 6 -50.09 -31.17 -4.01
C PHE A 6 -50.01 -29.70 -3.58
N ILE A 7 -49.35 -29.41 -2.48
CA ILE A 7 -49.02 -28.04 -2.09
C ILE A 7 -47.71 -27.67 -2.81
N MET A 8 -47.83 -26.81 -3.83
CA MET A 8 -46.66 -26.14 -4.42
C MET A 8 -46.12 -25.10 -3.46
N VAL A 9 -44.99 -25.38 -2.82
CA VAL A 9 -44.26 -24.38 -2.07
C VAL A 9 -43.38 -23.61 -3.09
N THR A 10 -43.81 -22.42 -3.47
CA THR A 10 -43.03 -21.47 -4.23
C THR A 10 -41.98 -20.89 -3.26
N ALA A 11 -40.74 -21.36 -3.34
CA ALA A 11 -39.59 -20.71 -2.70
C ALA A 11 -39.34 -19.35 -3.38
N ALA A 12 -39.79 -18.29 -2.73
CA ALA A 12 -39.40 -16.94 -3.08
C ALA A 12 -37.89 -16.82 -2.74
N VAL A 13 -37.06 -16.87 -3.78
CA VAL A 13 -35.64 -16.47 -3.65
C VAL A 13 -35.62 -14.97 -3.42
N CYS A 14 -35.57 -14.57 -2.15
CA CYS A 14 -35.19 -13.20 -1.81
C CYS A 14 -33.76 -12.99 -2.33
N LEU A 15 -33.62 -12.30 -3.46
CA LEU A 15 -32.39 -11.59 -3.77
C LEU A 15 -32.23 -10.55 -2.64
N GLN A 16 -31.54 -10.95 -1.57
CA GLN A 16 -30.99 -9.97 -0.63
C GLN A 16 -30.06 -9.09 -1.44
N CYS A 17 -30.44 -7.82 -1.55
CA CYS A 17 -29.53 -6.75 -1.94
C CYS A 17 -28.29 -6.95 -1.10
N ALA A 18 -27.13 -7.20 -1.74
CA ALA A 18 -25.86 -7.18 -1.04
C ALA A 18 -25.77 -5.81 -0.40
N ASP A 19 -25.90 -5.78 0.91
CA ASP A 19 -25.78 -4.60 1.73
C ASP A 19 -24.44 -3.96 1.36
N ASP A 20 -24.43 -2.64 1.19
CA ASP A 20 -23.26 -1.83 0.81
C ASP A 20 -22.27 -1.78 2.01
N GLN A 21 -21.95 -2.96 2.55
CA GLN A 21 -21.08 -3.09 3.71
C GLN A 21 -19.66 -2.70 3.30
N LYS A 22 -19.20 -1.58 3.88
CA LYS A 22 -17.84 -1.07 3.64
C LYS A 22 -16.82 -2.12 4.04
N PRO A 23 -15.75 -2.31 3.26
CA PRO A 23 -14.71 -3.28 3.61
C PRO A 23 -14.08 -2.92 4.96
N ASN A 24 -13.69 -3.95 5.70
CA ASN A 24 -12.92 -3.81 6.93
C ASN A 24 -11.75 -4.81 6.89
N SER A 25 -10.54 -4.28 6.71
CA SER A 25 -9.31 -5.08 6.72
C SER A 25 -8.44 -4.82 7.96
N LYS A 26 -9.08 -4.50 9.10
CA LYS A 26 -8.41 -4.39 10.39
C LYS A 26 -8.65 -5.66 11.21
N PHE A 27 -7.64 -6.51 11.33
CA PHE A 27 -7.70 -7.81 12.01
C PHE A 27 -6.85 -7.79 13.28
N GLY A 28 -7.39 -8.22 14.41
CA GLY A 28 -6.67 -8.25 15.68
C GLY A 28 -6.01 -6.92 16.10
N GLY A 29 -6.54 -5.79 15.60
CA GLY A 29 -5.99 -4.45 15.85
C GLY A 29 -4.98 -3.96 14.80
N VAL A 30 -4.49 -4.84 13.92
CA VAL A 30 -3.55 -4.50 12.83
C VAL A 30 -4.32 -4.09 11.56
N GLN A 31 -3.97 -2.95 10.98
CA GLN A 31 -4.56 -2.50 9.71
C GLN A 31 -3.80 -3.13 8.54
N VAL A 32 -4.48 -4.00 7.81
CA VAL A 32 -3.99 -4.53 6.52
C VAL A 32 -4.47 -3.59 5.40
N GLY A 33 -3.56 -3.25 4.50
CA GLY A 33 -3.80 -2.44 3.31
C GLY A 33 -3.16 -3.08 2.10
N ALA A 34 -3.07 -2.31 1.01
CA ALA A 34 -2.22 -2.63 -0.13
C ALA A 34 -1.69 -1.38 -0.79
N ILE A 35 -0.50 -1.46 -1.38
CA ILE A 35 -0.11 -0.49 -2.40
C ILE A 35 -0.90 -0.78 -3.68
N THR A 36 -1.49 0.26 -4.28
CA THR A 36 -2.36 0.08 -5.47
C THR A 36 -1.59 -0.37 -6.73
N TYR A 37 -0.25 -0.37 -6.69
CA TYR A 37 0.61 -1.05 -7.67
C TYR A 37 0.29 -2.54 -7.81
N SER A 38 -0.24 -3.17 -6.77
CA SER A 38 -0.72 -4.56 -6.78
C SER A 38 -1.75 -4.82 -7.89
N PHE A 39 -2.50 -3.80 -8.30
CA PHE A 39 -3.51 -3.90 -9.37
C PHE A 39 -3.00 -3.52 -10.77
N ARG A 40 -1.67 -3.34 -10.96
CA ARG A 40 -1.08 -2.91 -12.23
C ARG A 40 -1.40 -3.80 -13.45
N GLN A 41 -1.77 -5.04 -13.23
CA GLN A 41 -2.13 -5.99 -14.31
C GLN A 41 -3.63 -6.01 -14.63
N MET A 42 -4.46 -5.32 -13.85
CA MET A 42 -5.90 -5.22 -14.11
C MET A 42 -6.17 -4.34 -15.33
N PRO A 43 -7.25 -4.62 -16.10
CA PRO A 43 -7.52 -3.91 -17.36
C PRO A 43 -7.88 -2.43 -17.17
N ASP A 44 -8.73 -2.12 -16.19
CA ASP A 44 -9.12 -0.74 -15.90
C ASP A 44 -8.08 -0.08 -14.99
N LYS A 45 -7.36 0.92 -15.53
CA LYS A 45 -6.33 1.68 -14.82
C LYS A 45 -6.86 2.97 -14.21
N SER A 46 -8.13 3.28 -14.44
CA SER A 46 -8.74 4.47 -13.86
C SER A 46 -8.72 4.43 -12.34
N LEU A 47 -8.78 5.60 -11.72
CA LEU A 47 -8.81 5.71 -10.27
C LEU A 47 -10.06 5.02 -9.67
N GLU A 48 -11.19 5.09 -10.38
CA GLU A 48 -12.44 4.40 -10.03
C GLU A 48 -12.27 2.88 -10.12
N GLY A 49 -11.61 2.37 -11.17
CA GLY A 49 -11.29 0.96 -11.34
C GLY A 49 -10.40 0.47 -10.19
N ILE A 50 -9.34 1.20 -9.85
CA ILE A 50 -8.44 0.90 -8.73
C ILE A 50 -9.20 0.85 -7.39
N LEU A 51 -10.08 1.83 -7.14
CA LEU A 51 -10.91 1.83 -5.94
C LEU A 51 -11.86 0.62 -5.89
N ASN A 52 -12.48 0.26 -7.02
CA ASN A 52 -13.34 -0.91 -7.10
C ASN A 52 -12.56 -2.21 -6.84
N TYR A 53 -11.37 -2.36 -7.39
CA TYR A 53 -10.49 -3.51 -7.12
C TYR A 53 -10.08 -3.59 -5.64
N THR A 54 -9.77 -2.44 -5.03
CA THR A 54 -9.47 -2.36 -3.60
C THR A 54 -10.62 -2.89 -2.75
N VAL A 55 -11.84 -2.44 -3.03
CA VAL A 55 -13.06 -2.89 -2.31
C VAL A 55 -13.34 -4.37 -2.56
N GLN A 56 -13.22 -4.84 -3.81
CA GLN A 56 -13.42 -6.25 -4.17
C GLN A 56 -12.40 -7.18 -3.49
N ALA A 57 -11.17 -6.71 -3.29
CA ALA A 57 -10.15 -7.44 -2.55
C ALA A 57 -10.37 -7.43 -1.02
N GLY A 58 -11.42 -6.73 -0.53
CA GLY A 58 -11.75 -6.66 0.90
C GLY A 58 -10.94 -5.65 1.70
N LEU A 59 -10.24 -4.72 1.04
CA LEU A 59 -9.32 -3.76 1.68
C LEU A 59 -10.01 -2.44 2.06
N SER A 60 -9.73 -1.95 3.25
CA SER A 60 -10.20 -0.66 3.78
C SER A 60 -9.10 0.41 3.90
N SER A 61 -7.89 0.13 3.42
CA SER A 61 -6.76 1.06 3.46
C SER A 61 -5.81 0.85 2.28
N VAL A 62 -5.21 1.94 1.77
CA VAL A 62 -4.26 1.87 0.64
C VAL A 62 -3.09 2.85 0.78
N GLU A 63 -1.92 2.42 0.30
CA GLU A 63 -0.91 3.27 -0.29
C GLU A 63 -1.32 3.55 -1.73
N LEU A 64 -1.65 4.80 -2.05
CA LEU A 64 -2.20 5.16 -3.35
C LEU A 64 -1.09 5.62 -4.30
N MET A 65 -1.01 5.00 -5.49
CA MET A 65 -0.13 5.43 -6.57
C MET A 65 -0.60 6.77 -7.17
N GLY A 66 0.33 7.72 -7.30
CA GLY A 66 0.04 9.09 -7.74
C GLY A 66 -0.36 9.22 -9.20
N GLY A 67 0.06 8.30 -10.09
CA GLY A 67 -0.27 8.38 -11.52
C GLY A 67 -1.77 8.49 -11.78
N ALA A 68 -2.55 7.52 -11.30
CA ALA A 68 -4.00 7.53 -11.46
C ALA A 68 -4.69 8.74 -10.76
N VAL A 69 -4.06 9.27 -9.70
CA VAL A 69 -4.53 10.48 -8.99
C VAL A 69 -4.37 11.72 -9.87
N GLU A 70 -3.20 11.87 -10.50
CA GLU A 70 -2.92 13.00 -11.40
C GLU A 70 -3.73 12.89 -12.69
N GLU A 71 -3.90 11.68 -13.26
CA GLU A 71 -4.75 11.44 -14.43
C GLU A 71 -6.21 11.85 -14.17
N PHE A 72 -6.78 11.43 -13.03
CA PHE A 72 -8.13 11.86 -12.61
C PHE A 72 -8.23 13.37 -12.44
N ALA A 73 -7.17 14.02 -11.97
CA ALA A 73 -7.11 15.47 -11.79
C ALA A 73 -6.96 16.23 -13.14
N GLY A 74 -6.55 15.54 -14.21
CA GLY A 74 -6.40 16.10 -15.56
C GLY A 74 -5.00 16.60 -15.87
N ILE A 75 -3.96 15.87 -15.37
CA ILE A 75 -2.56 16.17 -15.73
C ILE A 75 -2.38 16.01 -17.25
N PRO A 76 -1.66 16.91 -17.93
CA PRO A 76 -1.31 16.78 -19.34
C PRO A 76 -0.43 15.52 -19.61
N GLU A 77 -0.43 15.06 -20.88
CA GLU A 77 0.45 13.97 -21.29
C GLU A 77 1.91 14.42 -21.45
N ASP A 78 2.13 15.65 -21.92
CA ASP A 78 3.46 16.21 -22.12
C ASP A 78 4.17 16.51 -20.77
N ARG A 79 5.43 16.08 -20.65
CA ARG A 79 6.20 16.20 -19.39
C ARG A 79 6.52 17.64 -18.99
N ASP A 80 6.72 18.53 -19.96
CA ASP A 80 7.04 19.93 -19.64
C ASP A 80 5.77 20.66 -19.22
N GLU A 81 4.62 20.34 -19.87
CA GLU A 81 3.30 20.83 -19.46
C GLU A 81 2.92 20.29 -18.06
N GLN A 82 3.27 19.05 -17.72
CA GLN A 82 3.04 18.49 -16.38
C GLN A 82 3.71 19.32 -15.28
N ARG A 83 4.93 19.80 -15.49
CA ARG A 83 5.63 20.65 -14.52
C ARG A 83 4.89 21.96 -14.25
N GLU A 84 4.47 22.63 -15.32
CA GLU A 84 3.72 23.89 -15.19
C GLU A 84 2.32 23.65 -14.60
N TRP A 85 1.67 22.55 -14.98
CA TRP A 85 0.37 22.17 -14.43
C TRP A 85 0.45 21.94 -12.91
N ARG A 86 1.46 21.19 -12.41
CA ARG A 86 1.62 20.93 -10.97
C ARG A 86 1.76 22.21 -10.15
N LYS A 87 2.39 23.26 -10.69
CA LYS A 87 2.53 24.55 -10.00
C LYS A 87 1.22 25.28 -9.78
N THR A 88 0.22 25.03 -10.62
CA THR A 88 -1.05 25.78 -10.66
C THR A 88 -2.28 24.90 -10.45
N ALA A 89 -2.13 23.59 -10.28
CA ALA A 89 -3.22 22.65 -10.19
C ALA A 89 -4.18 22.95 -9.02
N SER A 90 -5.49 23.03 -9.34
CA SER A 90 -6.51 23.16 -8.30
C SER A 90 -6.61 21.90 -7.46
N MET A 91 -6.78 22.08 -6.14
CA MET A 91 -6.99 20.95 -5.22
C MET A 91 -8.40 20.35 -5.25
N ASP A 92 -9.31 20.87 -6.08
CA ASP A 92 -10.73 20.47 -6.05
C ASP A 92 -10.96 19.03 -6.51
N LYS A 93 -10.23 18.58 -7.55
CA LYS A 93 -10.26 17.19 -7.99
C LYS A 93 -9.75 16.23 -6.92
N PHE A 94 -8.70 16.61 -6.20
CA PHE A 94 -8.14 15.80 -5.11
C PHE A 94 -9.11 15.72 -3.91
N LYS A 95 -9.88 16.76 -3.63
CA LYS A 95 -10.98 16.72 -2.65
C LYS A 95 -12.09 15.74 -3.08
N GLN A 96 -12.38 15.66 -4.40
CA GLN A 96 -13.35 14.69 -4.95
C GLN A 96 -12.83 13.25 -4.76
N ILE A 97 -11.54 13.00 -5.05
CA ILE A 97 -10.90 11.69 -4.81
C ILE A 97 -11.07 11.27 -3.35
N LYS A 98 -10.71 12.14 -2.40
CA LYS A 98 -10.90 11.86 -0.98
C LYS A 98 -12.33 11.47 -0.63
N LYS A 99 -13.32 12.21 -1.15
CA LYS A 99 -14.74 11.92 -0.92
C LYS A 99 -15.12 10.56 -1.49
N MET A 100 -14.63 10.23 -2.69
CA MET A 100 -14.90 8.96 -3.38
C MET A 100 -14.38 7.76 -2.57
N PHE A 101 -13.13 7.80 -2.12
CA PHE A 101 -12.53 6.75 -1.29
C PHE A 101 -13.24 6.62 0.06
N ASN A 102 -13.50 7.73 0.75
CA ASN A 102 -14.21 7.74 2.03
C ASN A 102 -15.64 7.19 1.92
N LYS A 103 -16.34 7.48 0.81
CA LYS A 103 -17.69 6.94 0.54
C LYS A 103 -17.66 5.43 0.48
N LYS A 104 -16.63 4.84 -0.11
CA LYS A 104 -16.42 3.39 -0.20
C LYS A 104 -15.78 2.77 1.05
N GLY A 105 -15.46 3.56 2.07
CA GLY A 105 -14.83 3.07 3.31
C GLY A 105 -13.34 2.74 3.17
N VAL A 106 -12.67 3.29 2.18
CA VAL A 106 -11.24 3.10 1.95
C VAL A 106 -10.46 4.33 2.42
N ASN A 107 -9.50 4.12 3.32
CA ASN A 107 -8.58 5.15 3.80
C ASN A 107 -7.35 5.23 2.90
N ILE A 108 -6.99 6.43 2.44
CA ILE A 108 -5.71 6.69 1.80
C ILE A 108 -4.74 7.11 2.91
N HIS A 109 -3.88 6.19 3.37
CA HIS A 109 -2.99 6.49 4.49
C HIS A 109 -1.67 7.12 4.07
N ILE A 110 -1.13 6.77 2.91
CA ILE A 110 0.06 7.36 2.28
C ILE A 110 -0.12 7.45 0.76
N LEU A 111 0.70 8.30 0.13
CA LEU A 111 0.63 8.59 -1.30
C LEU A 111 2.00 8.42 -1.96
N LYS A 112 2.09 7.57 -2.97
CA LYS A 112 3.31 7.43 -3.79
C LYS A 112 3.28 8.45 -4.92
N LEU A 113 3.62 9.69 -4.58
CA LEU A 113 3.70 10.83 -5.49
C LEU A 113 4.90 11.69 -5.11
N GLY A 114 5.68 12.06 -6.10
CA GLY A 114 6.84 12.91 -5.96
C GLY A 114 8.15 12.23 -6.38
N ASP A 115 9.14 13.04 -6.61
CA ASP A 115 10.51 12.63 -6.91
C ASP A 115 11.45 13.67 -6.27
N SER A 116 12.54 13.23 -5.65
CA SER A 116 13.53 14.14 -5.04
C SER A 116 14.24 15.04 -6.05
N ARG A 117 14.15 14.71 -7.34
CA ARG A 117 14.69 15.50 -8.46
C ARG A 117 13.74 16.57 -8.99
N TRP A 118 12.50 16.59 -8.51
CA TRP A 118 11.51 17.59 -8.86
C TRP A 118 11.92 18.98 -8.37
N SER A 119 11.38 20.02 -9.02
CA SER A 119 11.53 21.40 -8.51
C SER A 119 10.89 21.55 -7.13
N ASP A 120 11.24 22.63 -6.43
CA ASP A 120 10.67 22.91 -5.10
C ASP A 120 9.15 23.04 -5.14
N GLU A 121 8.62 23.67 -6.18
CA GLU A 121 7.20 23.86 -6.39
C GLU A 121 6.47 22.51 -6.66
N GLU A 122 7.07 21.61 -7.43
CA GLU A 122 6.50 20.28 -7.67
C GLU A 122 6.52 19.42 -6.40
N ILE A 123 7.59 19.52 -5.60
CA ILE A 123 7.66 18.85 -4.30
C ILE A 123 6.58 19.41 -3.36
N ASP A 124 6.43 20.72 -3.28
CA ASP A 124 5.38 21.37 -2.50
C ASP A 124 3.98 20.92 -2.96
N TYR A 125 3.76 20.81 -4.26
CA TYR A 125 2.53 20.29 -4.85
C TYR A 125 2.26 18.85 -4.35
N ALA A 126 3.24 17.94 -4.37
CA ALA A 126 3.05 16.58 -3.91
C ALA A 126 2.57 16.53 -2.44
N PHE A 127 3.14 17.36 -1.58
CA PHE A 127 2.68 17.47 -0.19
C PHE A 127 1.29 18.09 -0.07
N MET A 128 0.93 19.06 -0.91
CA MET A 128 -0.42 19.64 -0.91
C MET A 128 -1.47 18.62 -1.35
N VAL A 129 -1.20 17.84 -2.39
CA VAL A 129 -2.04 16.72 -2.82
C VAL A 129 -2.21 15.72 -1.69
N CYS A 130 -1.11 15.26 -1.11
CA CYS A 130 -1.10 14.30 0.00
C CYS A 130 -1.97 14.79 1.17
N LYS A 131 -1.81 16.05 1.59
CA LYS A 131 -2.60 16.69 2.64
C LYS A 131 -4.08 16.76 2.29
N THR A 132 -4.40 17.10 1.03
CA THR A 132 -5.78 17.21 0.55
C THR A 132 -6.49 15.86 0.55
N LEU A 133 -5.81 14.79 0.16
CA LEU A 133 -6.30 13.42 0.24
C LEU A 133 -6.48 12.95 1.70
N GLY A 134 -5.79 13.55 2.65
CA GLY A 134 -5.82 13.20 4.07
C GLY A 134 -4.75 12.17 4.45
N ALA A 135 -3.86 11.84 3.53
CA ALA A 135 -2.71 10.98 3.78
C ALA A 135 -1.69 11.66 4.70
N LYS A 136 -0.82 10.87 5.34
CA LYS A 136 0.12 11.36 6.36
C LYS A 136 1.51 11.65 5.82
N GLY A 137 1.81 11.18 4.62
CA GLY A 137 3.10 11.36 4.00
C GLY A 137 3.12 10.88 2.56
N ILE A 138 4.19 11.26 1.86
CA ILE A 138 4.51 10.78 0.53
C ILE A 138 5.55 9.67 0.61
N THR A 139 5.46 8.68 -0.31
CA THR A 139 6.45 7.59 -0.38
C THR A 139 7.40 7.78 -1.54
N LEU A 140 8.66 7.50 -1.29
CA LEU A 140 9.77 7.57 -2.24
C LEU A 140 10.70 6.37 -2.03
N GLU A 141 11.55 6.09 -3.01
CA GLU A 141 12.60 5.10 -2.87
C GLU A 141 13.68 5.55 -1.88
N VAL A 142 14.28 4.60 -1.16
CA VAL A 142 15.42 4.90 -0.28
C VAL A 142 16.60 5.43 -1.06
N GLY A 143 17.27 6.44 -0.50
CA GLY A 143 18.47 7.01 -1.08
C GLY A 143 18.96 8.16 -0.21
N GLU A 144 20.28 8.29 -0.05
CA GLU A 144 20.86 9.32 0.80
C GLU A 144 20.56 10.73 0.29
N GLU A 145 20.75 10.97 -1.02
CA GLU A 145 20.44 12.26 -1.63
C GLU A 145 18.93 12.59 -1.58
N ALA A 146 18.06 11.58 -1.77
CA ALA A 146 16.64 11.76 -1.60
C ALA A 146 16.28 12.13 -0.14
N ALA A 147 16.86 11.46 0.83
CA ALA A 147 16.66 11.77 2.25
C ALA A 147 17.08 13.20 2.60
N LYS A 148 18.30 13.62 2.19
CA LYS A 148 18.82 14.99 2.39
C LYS A 148 17.91 16.03 1.75
N ARG A 149 17.52 15.80 0.49
CA ARG A 149 16.70 16.72 -0.29
C ARG A 149 15.30 16.88 0.27
N MET A 150 14.69 15.80 0.72
CA MET A 150 13.27 15.79 1.10
C MET A 150 13.03 16.14 2.58
N ALA A 151 14.01 16.00 3.46
CA ALA A 151 13.86 16.28 4.88
C ALA A 151 13.36 17.71 5.19
N PRO A 152 13.88 18.79 4.57
CA PRO A 152 13.37 20.14 4.79
C PRO A 152 11.92 20.34 4.37
N PHE A 153 11.47 19.66 3.29
CA PHE A 153 10.07 19.72 2.84
C PHE A 153 9.14 18.99 3.80
N ALA A 154 9.57 17.82 4.31
CA ALA A 154 8.84 17.10 5.34
C ALA A 154 8.58 17.98 6.56
N ASP A 155 9.58 18.75 7.01
CA ASP A 155 9.48 19.68 8.12
C ASP A 155 8.60 20.90 7.78
N LYS A 156 8.79 21.50 6.60
CA LYS A 156 7.98 22.63 6.09
C LYS A 156 6.49 22.29 6.11
N HIS A 157 6.13 21.12 5.58
CA HIS A 157 4.73 20.68 5.47
C HIS A 157 4.20 19.99 6.74
N LYS A 158 5.06 19.69 7.72
CA LYS A 158 4.75 18.89 8.93
C LYS A 158 4.14 17.54 8.59
N MET A 159 4.65 16.90 7.55
CA MET A 159 4.23 15.61 7.02
C MET A 159 5.44 14.67 6.92
N TYR A 160 5.19 13.38 6.68
CA TYR A 160 6.26 12.42 6.55
C TYR A 160 6.75 12.27 5.10
N VAL A 161 8.03 12.00 4.94
CA VAL A 161 8.61 11.34 3.78
C VAL A 161 8.92 9.90 4.19
N ILE A 162 8.31 8.95 3.51
CA ILE A 162 8.25 7.55 3.91
C ILE A 162 9.01 6.76 2.85
N MET A 163 10.21 6.25 3.22
CA MET A 163 11.17 5.71 2.25
C MET A 163 11.02 4.19 2.14
N HIS A 164 10.83 3.73 0.90
CA HIS A 164 10.66 2.33 0.53
C HIS A 164 12.00 1.70 0.10
N ASN A 165 12.35 0.54 0.64
CA ASN A 165 13.54 -0.21 0.26
C ASN A 165 13.24 -1.34 -0.72
N HIS A 166 14.18 -1.55 -1.64
CA HIS A 166 14.33 -2.78 -2.42
C HIS A 166 15.54 -3.59 -1.90
N GLY A 167 16.50 -3.90 -2.76
CA GLY A 167 17.69 -4.68 -2.43
C GLY A 167 18.80 -3.93 -1.70
N GLN A 168 18.69 -2.60 -1.52
CA GLN A 168 19.73 -1.76 -0.91
C GLN A 168 20.20 -2.23 0.48
N PRO A 169 19.34 -2.83 1.35
CA PRO A 169 19.80 -3.35 2.63
C PRO A 169 20.85 -4.46 2.56
N GLY A 170 21.03 -5.10 1.41
CA GLY A 170 22.10 -6.05 1.14
C GLY A 170 23.45 -5.42 0.79
N GLU A 171 23.49 -4.12 0.53
CA GLU A 171 24.73 -3.41 0.21
C GLU A 171 25.57 -3.16 1.48
N PRO A 172 26.92 -3.28 1.42
CA PRO A 172 27.77 -3.20 2.61
C PRO A 172 27.66 -1.91 3.40
N ASP A 173 27.46 -0.78 2.72
CA ASP A 173 27.44 0.56 3.33
C ASP A 173 26.02 1.09 3.57
N PHE A 174 24.98 0.27 3.36
CA PHE A 174 23.63 0.70 3.57
C PHE A 174 23.27 0.76 5.05
N SER A 175 22.59 1.83 5.46
CA SER A 175 22.07 1.99 6.82
C SER A 175 20.79 2.80 6.85
N PHE A 176 19.71 2.19 7.36
CA PHE A 176 18.48 2.91 7.65
C PHE A 176 18.69 4.05 8.65
N ASP A 177 19.53 3.84 9.67
CA ASP A 177 19.80 4.87 10.70
C ASP A 177 20.45 6.11 10.09
N LYS A 178 21.39 5.92 9.14
CA LYS A 178 22.02 7.01 8.41
C LYS A 178 20.98 7.82 7.62
N LEU A 179 20.08 7.16 6.90
CA LEU A 179 19.01 7.83 6.15
C LEU A 179 18.05 8.59 7.07
N LEU A 180 17.64 7.96 8.14
CA LEU A 180 16.69 8.54 9.11
C LEU A 180 17.29 9.71 9.91
N ALA A 181 18.62 9.80 10.01
CA ALA A 181 19.30 10.89 10.72
C ALA A 181 19.17 12.25 10.02
N TYR A 182 18.85 12.28 8.71
CA TYR A 182 18.66 13.54 7.98
C TYR A 182 17.43 14.32 8.38
N GLY A 183 16.44 13.72 9.06
CA GLY A 183 15.30 14.46 9.55
C GLY A 183 14.34 13.65 10.44
N PRO A 184 13.67 14.32 11.39
CA PRO A 184 12.77 13.62 12.33
C PRO A 184 11.49 13.13 11.66
N ARG A 185 11.15 13.66 10.46
CA ARG A 185 9.96 13.29 9.68
C ARG A 185 10.23 12.35 8.53
N LEU A 186 11.48 11.85 8.44
CA LEU A 186 11.80 10.73 7.56
C LEU A 186 11.39 9.43 8.25
N MET A 187 10.58 8.63 7.58
CA MET A 187 10.06 7.35 8.06
C MET A 187 10.40 6.25 7.04
N LEU A 188 10.15 5.00 7.40
CA LEU A 188 10.30 3.88 6.49
C LEU A 188 8.92 3.34 6.08
N ASN A 189 8.79 3.04 4.80
CA ASN A 189 7.89 2.06 4.23
C ASN A 189 8.72 0.79 4.08
N PHE A 190 8.82 0.02 5.16
CA PHE A 190 9.79 -1.07 5.24
C PHE A 190 9.26 -2.31 4.52
N ASP A 191 9.84 -2.58 3.34
CA ASP A 191 9.54 -3.82 2.60
C ASP A 191 10.29 -4.99 3.22
N VAL A 192 9.55 -5.87 3.88
CA VAL A 192 10.07 -7.01 4.63
C VAL A 192 10.55 -8.12 3.70
N GLY A 193 9.90 -8.31 2.54
CA GLY A 193 10.29 -9.32 1.57
C GLY A 193 11.55 -8.93 0.82
N HIS A 194 11.65 -7.68 0.40
CA HIS A 194 12.87 -7.17 -0.22
C HIS A 194 14.05 -7.19 0.76
N TYR A 195 13.81 -6.85 2.03
CA TYR A 195 14.84 -6.94 3.05
C TYR A 195 15.31 -8.39 3.26
N TYR A 196 14.36 -9.33 3.38
CA TYR A 196 14.68 -10.75 3.54
C TYR A 196 15.48 -11.27 2.34
N ALA A 197 15.01 -11.03 1.13
CA ALA A 197 15.68 -11.46 -0.09
C ALA A 197 17.08 -10.84 -0.28
N ALA A 198 17.32 -9.64 0.23
CA ALA A 198 18.61 -8.96 0.13
C ALA A 198 19.62 -9.41 1.19
N THR A 199 19.15 -9.82 2.38
CA THR A 199 20.03 -10.01 3.54
C THR A 199 20.01 -11.41 4.14
N GLY A 200 18.96 -12.20 3.90
CA GLY A 200 18.69 -13.46 4.60
C GLY A 200 18.39 -13.28 6.09
N LYS A 201 18.21 -12.04 6.58
CA LYS A 201 18.01 -11.74 8.00
C LYS A 201 16.54 -11.57 8.33
N ASN A 202 16.15 -11.92 9.58
CA ASN A 202 14.77 -11.75 10.02
C ASN A 202 14.37 -10.25 10.09
N PRO A 203 13.33 -9.80 9.35
CA PRO A 203 12.86 -8.41 9.40
C PRO A 203 12.35 -7.96 10.77
N CYS A 204 11.91 -8.89 11.63
CA CYS A 204 11.42 -8.58 12.96
C CYS A 204 12.44 -7.82 13.82
N ASP A 205 13.74 -8.04 13.62
CA ASP A 205 14.78 -7.33 14.36
C ASP A 205 14.84 -5.84 14.00
N VAL A 206 14.67 -5.52 12.71
CA VAL A 206 14.57 -4.13 12.23
C VAL A 206 13.28 -3.49 12.76
N ILE A 207 12.15 -4.20 12.69
CA ILE A 207 10.87 -3.72 13.18
C ILE A 207 10.94 -3.38 14.67
N LYS A 208 11.45 -4.26 15.51
CA LYS A 208 11.63 -4.03 16.96
C LYS A 208 12.47 -2.79 17.22
N ARG A 209 13.58 -2.65 16.51
CA ARG A 209 14.54 -1.56 16.71
C ARG A 209 14.03 -0.21 16.21
N LEU A 210 13.33 -0.20 15.04
CA LEU A 210 12.93 1.01 14.35
C LEU A 210 11.42 1.26 14.35
N ASN A 211 10.61 0.58 15.20
CA ASN A 211 9.15 0.69 15.19
C ASN A 211 8.61 2.13 15.20
N LYS A 212 9.30 3.07 15.87
CA LYS A 212 8.91 4.50 15.92
C LYS A 212 9.28 5.29 14.66
N ARG A 213 10.05 4.68 13.76
CA ARG A 213 10.53 5.28 12.50
C ARG A 213 10.04 4.49 11.28
N ILE A 214 9.21 3.47 11.49
CA ILE A 214 8.48 2.77 10.43
C ILE A 214 7.03 3.29 10.46
N TYR A 215 6.51 3.69 9.30
CA TYR A 215 5.12 4.09 9.14
C TYR A 215 4.26 2.95 8.60
N SER A 216 4.77 2.23 7.62
CA SER A 216 4.13 1.08 6.99
C SER A 216 5.14 -0.02 6.69
N LEU A 217 4.63 -1.22 6.56
CA LEU A 217 5.36 -2.39 6.05
C LEU A 217 4.81 -2.72 4.67
N HIS A 218 5.67 -3.04 3.71
CA HIS A 218 5.25 -3.80 2.55
C HIS A 218 5.39 -5.29 2.84
N LEU A 219 4.28 -5.99 2.77
CA LEU A 219 4.23 -7.44 2.93
C LEU A 219 4.42 -8.08 1.55
N LYS A 220 5.48 -8.85 1.45
CA LYS A 220 5.87 -9.56 0.25
C LYS A 220 6.55 -10.86 0.65
N ASP A 221 6.15 -11.97 0.06
CA ASP A 221 6.78 -13.25 0.34
C ASP A 221 7.84 -13.55 -0.72
N ARG A 222 9.07 -13.75 -0.25
CA ARG A 222 10.22 -13.97 -1.13
C ARG A 222 11.09 -15.11 -0.62
N THR A 223 11.85 -15.70 -1.52
CA THR A 223 12.94 -16.62 -1.19
C THR A 223 14.22 -15.85 -0.89
N TRP A 224 15.17 -16.52 -0.21
CA TRP A 224 16.54 -16.07 -0.09
C TRP A 224 17.50 -17.13 -0.66
N VAL A 225 18.26 -16.75 -1.69
CA VAL A 225 19.21 -17.63 -2.38
C VAL A 225 20.63 -17.04 -2.37
N GLY A 226 20.91 -16.09 -1.49
CA GLY A 226 22.21 -15.41 -1.42
C GLY A 226 22.41 -14.31 -2.48
N ASP A 227 21.46 -14.12 -3.37
CA ASP A 227 21.45 -13.07 -4.38
C ASP A 227 20.05 -12.50 -4.53
N TYR A 228 19.88 -11.24 -4.22
CA TYR A 228 18.61 -10.51 -4.30
C TYR A 228 17.93 -10.62 -5.67
N ARG A 229 18.71 -10.59 -6.77
CA ARG A 229 18.19 -10.59 -8.14
C ARG A 229 17.60 -11.95 -8.55
N ASN A 230 18.10 -13.02 -7.95
CA ASN A 230 17.69 -14.40 -8.21
C ASN A 230 16.65 -14.91 -7.20
N SER A 231 16.26 -14.08 -6.23
CA SER A 231 15.22 -14.40 -5.26
C SER A 231 13.83 -14.19 -5.88
N ASP A 232 12.97 -15.20 -5.76
CA ASP A 232 11.61 -15.19 -6.33
C ASP A 232 10.62 -14.44 -5.41
N ASN A 233 9.61 -13.83 -6.04
CA ASN A 233 8.38 -13.43 -5.36
C ASN A 233 7.36 -14.58 -5.46
N LEU A 234 6.79 -14.98 -4.34
CA LEU A 234 5.88 -16.11 -4.24
C LEU A 234 4.55 -15.73 -3.59
N PRO A 235 3.48 -16.49 -3.80
CA PRO A 235 2.24 -16.34 -3.03
C PRO A 235 2.52 -16.42 -1.52
N PHE A 236 1.75 -15.69 -0.72
CA PHE A 236 1.94 -15.67 0.73
C PHE A 236 1.84 -17.07 1.33
N GLY A 237 2.86 -17.46 2.08
CA GLY A 237 3.02 -18.78 2.69
C GLY A 237 3.78 -19.80 1.85
N GLU A 238 4.16 -19.46 0.62
CA GLU A 238 4.97 -20.32 -0.27
C GLU A 238 6.44 -19.90 -0.31
N GLY A 239 6.78 -18.71 0.21
CA GLY A 239 8.14 -18.19 0.32
C GLY A 239 8.74 -18.42 1.70
N GLU A 240 9.76 -17.64 2.01
CA GLU A 240 10.57 -17.79 3.24
C GLU A 240 10.53 -16.52 4.12
N THR A 241 9.90 -15.44 3.65
CA THR A 241 9.70 -14.23 4.48
C THR A 241 8.80 -14.57 5.67
N PRO A 242 9.20 -14.31 6.92
CA PRO A 242 8.44 -14.74 8.10
C PRO A 242 7.20 -13.87 8.35
N LEU A 243 6.26 -13.82 7.37
CA LEU A 243 5.11 -12.92 7.37
C LEU A 243 4.21 -13.11 8.59
N VAL A 244 3.97 -14.36 9.03
CA VAL A 244 3.14 -14.66 10.22
C VAL A 244 3.79 -14.07 11.47
N GLU A 245 5.11 -14.28 11.66
CA GLU A 245 5.86 -13.74 12.80
C GLU A 245 5.82 -12.21 12.82
N ILE A 246 5.99 -11.58 11.65
CA ILE A 246 5.92 -10.12 11.49
C ILE A 246 4.55 -9.59 11.90
N LEU A 247 3.47 -10.16 11.36
CA LEU A 247 2.09 -9.74 11.66
C LEU A 247 1.78 -9.91 13.16
N GLN A 248 2.15 -11.05 13.74
CA GLN A 248 1.96 -11.32 15.16
C GLN A 248 2.82 -10.42 16.06
N LEU A 249 4.04 -10.05 15.63
CA LEU A 249 4.85 -9.05 16.32
C LEU A 249 4.16 -7.70 16.36
N VAL A 250 3.67 -7.22 15.20
CA VAL A 250 2.95 -5.94 15.11
C VAL A 250 1.71 -5.95 16.02
N GLN A 251 0.96 -7.04 16.03
CA GLN A 251 -0.23 -7.22 16.86
C GLN A 251 0.12 -7.23 18.36
N LYS A 252 1.05 -8.08 18.76
CA LYS A 252 1.46 -8.28 20.16
C LYS A 252 1.97 -6.99 20.79
N GLU A 253 2.85 -6.31 20.09
CA GLU A 253 3.47 -5.06 20.56
C GLU A 253 2.58 -3.83 20.32
N LYS A 254 1.41 -4.01 19.64
CA LYS A 254 0.46 -2.94 19.29
C LYS A 254 1.14 -1.79 18.54
N TYR A 255 2.08 -2.12 17.66
CA TYR A 255 2.72 -1.10 16.83
C TYR A 255 1.69 -0.47 15.89
N PRO A 256 1.60 0.87 15.80
CA PRO A 256 0.61 1.56 14.96
C PRO A 256 1.04 1.58 13.49
N LEU A 257 1.42 0.43 12.95
CA LEU A 257 1.91 0.28 11.58
C LEU A 257 0.77 -0.14 10.64
N TYR A 258 0.82 0.34 9.41
CA TYR A 258 0.06 -0.24 8.31
C TYR A 258 0.83 -1.42 7.72
N CYS A 259 0.11 -2.47 7.36
CA CYS A 259 0.69 -3.67 6.75
C CYS A 259 0.13 -3.80 5.34
N ASP A 260 0.86 -3.26 4.35
CA ASP A 260 0.39 -3.16 2.98
C ASP A 260 0.86 -4.33 2.14
N ILE A 261 -0.07 -5.03 1.52
CA ILE A 261 0.22 -6.10 0.56
C ILE A 261 0.82 -5.46 -0.69
N GLU A 262 1.97 -5.96 -1.13
CA GLU A 262 2.51 -5.67 -2.46
C GLU A 262 2.56 -6.95 -3.30
N LEU A 263 1.60 -7.06 -4.23
CA LEU A 263 1.47 -8.22 -5.10
C LEU A 263 2.47 -8.13 -6.25
N GLU A 264 3.54 -8.91 -6.18
CA GLU A 264 4.57 -8.95 -7.23
C GLU A 264 4.87 -10.34 -7.80
N TYR A 265 4.34 -11.39 -7.20
CA TYR A 265 4.48 -12.72 -7.78
C TYR A 265 3.67 -12.90 -9.08
N LYS A 266 4.04 -13.87 -9.87
CA LYS A 266 3.35 -14.21 -11.11
C LYS A 266 1.94 -14.71 -10.81
N ILE A 267 0.96 -14.00 -11.33
CA ILE A 267 -0.46 -14.38 -11.15
C ILE A 267 -0.71 -15.74 -11.83
N PRO A 268 -1.26 -16.73 -11.10
CA PRO A 268 -1.60 -18.05 -11.67
C PRO A 268 -2.63 -17.95 -12.79
N GLY A 269 -2.55 -18.88 -13.75
CA GLY A 269 -3.54 -18.98 -14.83
C GLY A 269 -4.96 -19.13 -14.28
N GLY A 270 -5.90 -18.38 -14.84
CA GLY A 270 -7.31 -18.37 -14.39
C GLY A 270 -7.60 -17.51 -13.16
N SER A 271 -6.58 -16.84 -12.59
CA SER A 271 -6.71 -15.84 -11.52
C SER A 271 -6.47 -14.43 -12.03
N ASP A 272 -6.60 -13.44 -11.15
CA ASP A 272 -6.33 -12.03 -11.42
C ASP A 272 -5.80 -11.35 -10.14
N ALA A 273 -5.33 -10.10 -10.28
CA ALA A 273 -4.71 -9.39 -9.17
C ALA A 273 -5.67 -9.12 -8.01
N VAL A 274 -6.98 -9.00 -8.26
CA VAL A 274 -7.98 -8.81 -7.20
C VAL A 274 -8.13 -10.07 -6.38
N LYS A 275 -8.29 -11.23 -7.04
CA LYS A 275 -8.40 -12.53 -6.35
C LYS A 275 -7.13 -12.87 -5.57
N GLU A 276 -5.96 -12.62 -6.16
CA GLU A 276 -4.71 -12.91 -5.47
C GLU A 276 -4.48 -11.96 -4.28
N THR A 277 -4.81 -10.67 -4.42
CA THR A 277 -4.79 -9.74 -3.27
C THR A 277 -5.77 -10.18 -2.18
N ALA A 278 -6.98 -10.64 -2.54
CA ALA A 278 -7.95 -11.16 -1.56
C ALA A 278 -7.41 -12.39 -0.81
N LYS A 279 -6.66 -13.28 -1.48
CA LYS A 279 -5.98 -14.41 -0.82
C LYS A 279 -4.92 -13.92 0.17
N CYS A 280 -4.15 -12.89 -0.19
CA CYS A 280 -3.18 -12.28 0.72
C CYS A 280 -3.87 -11.64 1.95
N VAL A 281 -5.03 -10.97 1.75
CA VAL A 281 -5.84 -10.42 2.85
C VAL A 281 -6.31 -11.54 3.79
N GLU A 282 -6.80 -12.65 3.23
CA GLU A 282 -7.24 -13.80 4.02
C GLU A 282 -6.08 -14.45 4.78
N TYR A 283 -4.90 -14.57 4.16
CA TYR A 283 -3.69 -15.05 4.84
C TYR A 283 -3.34 -14.17 6.05
N CYS A 284 -3.37 -12.85 5.88
CA CYS A 284 -3.12 -11.90 6.99
C CYS A 284 -4.19 -12.04 8.09
N ARG A 285 -5.48 -12.17 7.71
CA ARG A 285 -6.57 -12.39 8.67
C ARG A 285 -6.34 -13.65 9.50
N MET A 286 -6.03 -14.78 8.84
CA MET A 286 -5.75 -16.04 9.52
C MET A 286 -4.53 -15.98 10.45
N ALA A 287 -3.51 -15.19 10.13
CA ALA A 287 -2.34 -15.00 10.98
C ALA A 287 -2.65 -14.18 12.24
N LEU A 288 -3.64 -13.27 12.18
CA LEU A 288 -3.96 -12.30 13.24
C LEU A 288 -5.18 -12.69 14.10
N GLU A 289 -6.02 -13.62 13.65
CA GLU A 289 -7.25 -14.06 14.35
C GLU A 289 -7.16 -15.50 14.92
N LYS A 290 -5.95 -16.02 15.07
CA LYS A 290 -5.70 -17.34 15.69
C LYS A 290 -5.76 -17.30 17.20
#